data_072106f7baa154365647b8017e7c5234
#
_entry.id   072106f7baa154365647b8017e7c5234
#
_cell.length_a   1.000
_cell.length_b   1.000
_cell.length_c   1.000
_cell.angle_alpha   90.00
_cell.angle_beta   90.00
_cell.angle_gamma   90.00
#
_symmetry.space_group_name_H-M   'P 1'
#
loop_
_entity.id
_entity.type
_entity.pdbx_description
1 polymer ?
#
loop_
_entity_poly.entity_id
_entity_poly.type
_entity_poly.pdbx_seq_one_letter_code
_entity_poly.pdbx_strand_id
1 'polypeptide(L)'
;MKIINDTYKGSVRYVVGQTEGVCSQAIELLVEGDVILDAAFHGGCNGNLKGIVALCKGQKISDVKDRLFGITCGDKSTSCPDQFAQLLAAVENK
;
A
#
# COMPACT_ATOMS: atom_id res chain seq x y z
N MET A 1 6.17 7.94 5.23
CA MET A 1 6.15 6.45 5.09
C MET A 1 7.53 5.89 5.34
N LYS A 2 7.63 5.02 6.30
CA LYS A 2 8.91 4.38 6.65
C LYS A 2 8.90 2.93 6.18
N ILE A 3 9.84 2.56 5.33
CA ILE A 3 10.00 1.18 4.88
C ILE A 3 10.76 0.41 5.96
N ILE A 4 10.13 -0.61 6.54
CA ILE A 4 10.73 -1.40 7.62
C ILE A 4 11.17 -2.79 7.18
N ASN A 5 10.78 -3.22 5.99
CA ASN A 5 11.27 -4.45 5.38
C ASN A 5 11.14 -4.34 3.86
N ASP A 6 12.11 -4.84 3.12
CA ASP A 6 12.11 -4.84 1.66
C ASP A 6 13.03 -5.98 1.19
N THR A 7 12.43 -7.10 0.85
CA THR A 7 13.17 -8.32 0.48
C THR A 7 12.59 -8.93 -0.78
N TYR A 8 13.42 -9.72 -1.46
CA TYR A 8 13.01 -10.49 -2.64
C TYR A 8 13.02 -11.97 -2.33
N LYS A 9 12.06 -12.70 -2.88
CA LYS A 9 12.06 -14.14 -2.91
C LYS A 9 11.75 -14.55 -4.35
N GLY A 10 12.78 -14.93 -5.11
CA GLY A 10 12.66 -15.10 -6.56
C GLY A 10 12.31 -13.78 -7.21
N SER A 11 11.27 -13.76 -8.04
CA SER A 11 10.79 -12.56 -8.72
C SER A 11 9.80 -11.74 -7.88
N VAL A 12 9.40 -12.25 -6.70
CA VAL A 12 8.42 -11.58 -5.84
C VAL A 12 9.13 -10.71 -4.82
N ARG A 13 8.73 -9.46 -4.74
CA ARG A 13 9.24 -8.51 -3.77
C ARG A 13 8.24 -8.34 -2.64
N TYR A 14 8.73 -8.47 -1.41
CA TYR A 14 7.95 -8.29 -0.19
C TYR A 14 8.41 -7.01 0.50
N VAL A 15 7.48 -6.08 0.70
CA VAL A 15 7.76 -4.78 1.30
C VAL A 15 6.79 -4.53 2.44
N VAL A 16 7.30 -4.00 3.55
CA VAL A 16 6.47 -3.55 4.66
C VAL A 16 6.74 -2.09 4.91
N GLY A 17 5.69 -1.28 4.88
CA GLY A 17 5.75 0.14 5.18
C GLY A 17 4.99 0.47 6.46
N GLN A 18 5.58 1.30 7.30
CA GLN A 18 4.91 1.81 8.50
C GLN A 18 4.11 3.05 8.12
N THR A 19 2.81 3.02 8.44
CA THR A 19 1.91 4.13 8.15
C THR A 19 2.01 5.22 9.21
N GLU A 20 1.59 6.44 8.84
CA GLU A 20 1.60 7.60 9.73
C GLU A 20 0.29 8.37 9.59
N GLY A 21 -0.27 8.81 10.72
CA GLY A 21 -1.43 9.69 10.73
C GLY A 21 -2.74 9.03 10.36
N VAL A 22 -2.81 7.70 10.40
CA VAL A 22 -4.00 6.92 10.02
C VAL A 22 -4.27 5.81 11.03
N CYS A 23 -5.42 5.15 10.91
CA CYS A 23 -5.82 4.11 11.85
C CYS A 23 -5.07 2.78 11.66
N SER A 24 -4.56 2.50 10.47
CA SER A 24 -3.70 1.33 10.26
C SER A 24 -2.27 1.62 10.78
N GLN A 25 -1.52 0.56 11.11
CA GLN A 25 -0.17 0.69 11.66
C GLN A 25 0.90 0.38 10.63
N ALA A 26 0.64 -0.57 9.75
CA ALA A 26 1.59 -1.00 8.73
C ALA A 26 0.86 -1.59 7.55
N ILE A 27 1.54 -1.62 6.41
CA ILE A 27 1.03 -2.25 5.19
C ILE A 27 2.08 -3.22 4.69
N GLU A 28 1.67 -4.47 4.45
CA GLU A 28 2.49 -5.47 3.76
C GLU A 28 2.09 -5.48 2.28
N LEU A 29 3.08 -5.59 1.40
CA LEU A 29 2.87 -5.54 -0.04
C LEU A 29 3.69 -6.62 -0.72
N LEU A 30 3.06 -7.37 -1.61
CA LEU A 30 3.73 -8.32 -2.50
C LEU A 30 3.56 -7.83 -3.94
N VAL A 31 4.67 -7.65 -4.62
CA VAL A 31 4.66 -7.22 -6.03
C VAL A 31 5.59 -8.10 -6.86
N GLU A 32 5.27 -8.22 -8.13
CA GLU A 32 6.12 -8.89 -9.10
C GLU A 32 6.18 -8.00 -10.34
N GLY A 33 7.38 -7.49 -10.65
CA GLY A 33 7.51 -6.47 -11.69
C GLY A 33 6.72 -5.22 -11.30
N ASP A 34 5.77 -4.82 -12.14
CA ASP A 34 4.91 -3.67 -11.91
C ASP A 34 3.49 -4.04 -11.45
N VAL A 35 3.27 -5.31 -11.10
CA VAL A 35 1.95 -5.83 -10.74
C VAL A 35 1.86 -6.10 -9.24
N ILE A 36 0.75 -5.68 -8.64
CA ILE A 36 0.44 -5.97 -7.25
C ILE A 36 -0.12 -7.38 -7.16
N LEU A 37 0.55 -8.26 -6.41
CA LEU A 37 0.07 -9.62 -6.17
C LEU A 37 -0.88 -9.68 -4.99
N ASP A 38 -0.55 -9.00 -3.91
CA ASP A 38 -1.34 -9.01 -2.69
C ASP A 38 -0.90 -7.86 -1.78
N ALA A 39 -1.73 -7.56 -0.79
CA ALA A 39 -1.39 -6.60 0.25
C ALA A 39 -2.19 -6.91 1.51
N ALA A 40 -1.71 -6.43 2.65
CA ALA A 40 -2.41 -6.56 3.92
C ALA A 40 -2.18 -5.32 4.77
N PHE A 41 -3.25 -4.80 5.35
CA PHE A 41 -3.17 -3.69 6.30
C PHE A 41 -3.23 -4.26 7.72
N HIS A 42 -2.37 -3.77 8.58
CA HIS A 42 -2.36 -4.12 10.00
C HIS A 42 -3.03 -2.99 10.79
N GLY A 43 -4.15 -3.28 11.43
CA GLY A 43 -4.99 -2.30 12.11
C GLY A 43 -5.93 -1.58 11.17
N GLY A 44 -6.74 -0.67 11.71
CA GLY A 44 -7.66 0.14 10.92
C GLY A 44 -9.00 -0.54 10.63
N CYS A 45 -9.71 -0.01 9.63
CA CYS A 45 -11.05 -0.45 9.23
C CYS A 45 -10.97 -1.72 8.40
N ASN A 46 -11.06 -2.86 9.04
CA ASN A 46 -10.80 -4.17 8.45
C ASN A 46 -11.57 -4.43 7.15
N GLY A 47 -12.89 -4.17 7.16
CA GLY A 47 -13.73 -4.43 5.98
C GLY A 47 -13.36 -3.54 4.79
N ASN A 48 -13.21 -2.23 5.02
CA ASN A 48 -12.85 -1.28 3.97
C ASN A 48 -11.47 -1.57 3.39
N LEU A 49 -10.50 -1.88 4.24
CA LEU A 49 -9.13 -2.15 3.80
C LEU A 49 -9.03 -3.45 3.03
N LYS A 50 -9.77 -4.48 3.41
CA LYS A 50 -9.86 -5.71 2.64
C LYS A 50 -10.47 -5.48 1.25
N GLY A 51 -11.47 -4.61 1.17
CA GLY A 51 -12.08 -4.23 -0.10
C GLY A 51 -11.09 -3.55 -1.02
N ILE A 52 -10.29 -2.62 -0.49
CA ILE A 52 -9.24 -1.93 -1.24
C ILE A 52 -8.23 -2.95 -1.78
N VAL A 53 -7.77 -3.87 -0.95
CA VAL A 53 -6.82 -4.91 -1.35
C VAL A 53 -7.40 -5.77 -2.48
N ALA A 54 -8.66 -6.18 -2.35
CA ALA A 54 -9.31 -7.00 -3.35
C ALA A 54 -9.36 -6.30 -4.72
N LEU A 55 -9.59 -4.98 -4.73
CA LEU A 55 -9.61 -4.19 -5.95
C LEU A 55 -8.21 -4.00 -6.55
N CYS A 56 -7.17 -4.04 -5.72
CA CYS A 56 -5.80 -3.77 -6.15
C CYS A 56 -5.08 -5.01 -6.69
N LYS A 57 -5.48 -6.20 -6.30
CA LYS A 57 -4.83 -7.43 -6.74
C LYS A 57 -4.84 -7.55 -8.26
N GLY A 58 -3.70 -7.82 -8.85
CA GLY A 58 -3.55 -7.95 -10.30
C GLY A 58 -3.45 -6.65 -11.05
N GLN A 59 -3.53 -5.51 -10.36
CA GLN A 59 -3.46 -4.19 -10.97
C GLN A 59 -2.01 -3.69 -11.01
N LYS A 60 -1.74 -2.78 -11.93
CA LYS A 60 -0.41 -2.15 -12.02
C LYS A 60 -0.20 -1.17 -10.87
N ILE A 61 1.03 -1.15 -10.36
CA ILE A 61 1.43 -0.25 -9.28
C ILE A 61 1.09 1.20 -9.61
N SER A 62 1.44 1.67 -10.82
CA SER A 62 1.21 3.06 -11.23
C SER A 62 -0.27 3.42 -11.26
N ASP A 63 -1.13 2.51 -11.73
CA ASP A 63 -2.56 2.76 -11.84
C ASP A 63 -3.20 2.94 -10.47
N VAL A 64 -2.87 2.06 -9.53
CA VAL A 64 -3.41 2.11 -8.17
C VAL A 64 -2.87 3.34 -7.44
N LYS A 65 -1.57 3.59 -7.55
CA LYS A 65 -0.94 4.77 -6.94
C LYS A 65 -1.65 6.05 -7.39
N ASP A 66 -1.85 6.22 -8.69
CA ASP A 66 -2.43 7.45 -9.22
C ASP A 66 -3.88 7.66 -8.75
N ARG A 67 -4.62 6.57 -8.55
CA ARG A 67 -6.02 6.65 -8.11
C ARG A 67 -6.16 6.95 -6.63
N LEU A 68 -5.24 6.47 -5.80
CA LEU A 68 -5.36 6.56 -4.34
C LEU A 68 -4.58 7.72 -3.74
N PHE A 69 -3.60 8.24 -4.46
CA PHE A 69 -2.73 9.30 -3.95
C PHE A 69 -3.53 10.56 -3.66
N GLY A 70 -3.36 11.12 -2.47
CA GLY A 70 -4.02 12.38 -2.09
C GLY A 70 -5.42 12.21 -1.50
N ILE A 71 -5.93 10.99 -1.38
CA ILE A 71 -7.22 10.76 -0.71
C ILE A 71 -7.02 10.99 0.79
N THR A 72 -7.87 11.85 1.36
CA THR A 72 -7.79 12.20 2.77
C THR A 72 -8.98 11.62 3.55
N CYS A 73 -8.81 11.47 4.86
CA CYS A 73 -9.86 10.95 5.73
C CYS A 73 -10.26 12.05 6.73
N GLY A 74 -11.47 12.59 6.56
CA GLY A 74 -11.97 13.67 7.41
C GLY A 74 -11.05 14.90 7.37
N ASP A 75 -10.61 15.36 8.54
CA ASP A 75 -9.73 16.52 8.69
C ASP A 75 -8.25 16.16 8.59
N LYS A 76 -7.92 14.89 8.38
CA LYS A 76 -6.54 14.44 8.29
C LYS A 76 -5.96 14.80 6.93
N SER A 77 -4.65 14.98 6.86
CA SER A 77 -3.93 15.26 5.61
C SER A 77 -3.67 14.01 4.78
N THR A 78 -4.01 12.81 5.28
CA THR A 78 -3.77 11.53 4.63
C THR A 78 -4.86 10.52 5.01
N SER A 79 -4.79 9.32 4.46
CA SER A 79 -5.70 8.22 4.74
C SER A 79 -4.97 6.89 4.54
N CYS A 80 -5.59 5.77 4.91
CA CYS A 80 -5.01 4.45 4.62
C CYS A 80 -4.80 4.25 3.11
N PRO A 81 -5.76 4.56 2.22
CA PRO A 81 -5.50 4.49 0.78
C PRO A 81 -4.35 5.39 0.31
N ASP A 82 -4.26 6.61 0.83
CA ASP A 82 -3.15 7.51 0.49
C ASP A 82 -1.81 6.95 0.98
N GLN A 83 -1.75 6.38 2.19
CA GLN A 83 -0.54 5.74 2.71
C GLN A 83 -0.13 4.55 1.83
N PHE A 84 -1.11 3.78 1.34
CA PHE A 84 -0.84 2.69 0.41
C PHE A 84 -0.22 3.23 -0.90
N ALA A 85 -0.77 4.33 -1.42
CA ALA A 85 -0.21 4.98 -2.62
C ALA A 85 1.21 5.46 -2.38
N GLN A 86 1.52 5.99 -1.19
CA GLN A 86 2.88 6.39 -0.83
C GLN A 86 3.84 5.20 -0.81
N LEU A 87 3.39 4.05 -0.29
CA LEU A 87 4.17 2.82 -0.32
C LEU A 87 4.43 2.37 -1.77
N LEU A 88 3.40 2.40 -2.61
CA LEU A 88 3.53 2.05 -4.02
C LEU A 88 4.52 2.97 -4.74
N ALA A 89 4.48 4.27 -4.45
CA ALA A 89 5.42 5.24 -5.01
C ALA A 89 6.87 4.92 -4.61
N ALA A 90 7.09 4.56 -3.36
CA ALA A 90 8.42 4.17 -2.87
C ALA A 90 8.95 2.93 -3.59
N VAL A 91 8.07 1.95 -3.83
CA VAL A 91 8.42 0.72 -4.54
C VAL A 91 8.69 0.99 -6.03
N GLU A 92 7.87 1.83 -6.66
CA GLU A 92 7.98 2.15 -8.08
C GLU A 92 9.29 2.85 -8.43
N ASN A 93 9.81 3.67 -7.52
CA ASN A 93 11.01 4.48 -7.75
C ASN A 93 12.33 3.73 -7.51
N LYS A 94 12.27 2.43 -7.31
CA LYS A 94 13.49 1.62 -7.06
C LYS A 94 13.79 0.64 -8.19
#